data_254cc420d926426c048c6ecaac09b7d3
#
_entry.id   254cc420d926426c048c6ecaac09b7d3
#
_cell.length_a   1.000
_cell.length_b   1.000
_cell.length_c   1.000
_cell.angle_alpha   90.00
_cell.angle_beta   90.00
_cell.angle_gamma   90.00
#
_symmetry.space_group_name_H-M   'P 1'
#
loop_
_entity.id
_entity.type
_entity.pdbx_description
1 polymer ?
#
loop_
_entity_poly.entity_id
_entity_poly.type
_entity_poly.pdbx_seq_one_letter_code
_entity_poly.pdbx_strand_id
1 'polypeptide(L)'
;DTQNAKYLSQLVECHPYYVQQLAQLTWFRTTKICNENIINEAHENLVLQLSLLFQTRTDELSTTHVNFMRAIINGEKHPSSKYSIETYQMGTSANVIRIKKALIKKEIIDVQNSAYIFLDPVYKYWLEFYYFIS
;
A
#
# COMPACT_ATOMS: atom_id res chain seq x y z
N ASP A 1 -14.12 9.21 19.80
CA ASP A 1 -14.42 8.09 20.69
C ASP A 1 -13.57 6.85 20.33
N THR A 2 -13.67 5.82 21.15
CA THR A 2 -12.85 4.60 20.99
C THR A 2 -13.09 3.90 19.65
N GLN A 3 -14.35 3.87 19.21
CA GLN A 3 -14.72 3.19 17.97
C GLN A 3 -14.15 3.93 16.75
N ASN A 4 -14.21 5.26 16.76
CA ASN A 4 -13.60 6.07 15.70
C ASN A 4 -12.09 5.96 15.68
N ALA A 5 -11.45 5.93 16.85
CA ALA A 5 -10.01 5.73 16.95
C ALA A 5 -9.58 4.38 16.39
N LYS A 6 -10.35 3.33 16.67
CA LYS A 6 -10.12 1.99 16.12
C LYS A 6 -10.26 1.98 14.59
N TYR A 7 -11.32 2.57 14.07
CA TYR A 7 -11.56 2.67 12.64
C TYR A 7 -10.41 3.40 11.94
N LEU A 8 -10.02 4.55 12.48
CA LEU A 8 -8.93 5.36 11.95
C LEU A 8 -7.62 4.56 11.90
N SER A 9 -7.29 3.86 12.98
CA SER A 9 -6.08 3.06 13.05
C SER A 9 -6.09 1.92 12.05
N GLN A 10 -7.24 1.28 11.84
CA GLN A 10 -7.37 0.18 10.89
C GLN A 10 -7.19 0.64 9.45
N LEU A 11 -7.64 1.85 9.09
CA LEU A 11 -7.46 2.39 7.73
C LEU A 11 -5.99 2.46 7.32
N VAL A 12 -5.11 2.76 8.26
CA VAL A 12 -3.67 2.87 8.02
C VAL A 12 -2.89 1.72 8.66
N GLU A 13 -3.56 0.59 8.89
CA GLU A 13 -2.98 -0.67 9.37
C GLU A 13 -2.15 -0.47 10.64
N CYS A 14 -2.60 0.42 11.54
CA CYS A 14 -1.95 0.73 12.82
C CYS A 14 -0.52 1.25 12.68
N HIS A 15 -0.12 1.75 11.52
CA HIS A 15 1.19 2.35 11.30
C HIS A 15 1.31 3.63 12.16
N PRO A 16 2.24 3.73 13.13
CA PRO A 16 2.23 4.82 14.11
C PRO A 16 2.30 6.22 13.50
N TYR A 17 3.15 6.41 12.50
CA TYR A 17 3.28 7.71 11.83
C TYR A 17 1.97 8.11 11.17
N TYR A 18 1.35 7.19 10.43
CA TYR A 18 0.11 7.48 9.71
C TYR A 18 -1.09 7.61 10.64
N VAL A 19 -1.12 6.88 11.76
CA VAL A 19 -2.16 7.07 12.76
C VAL A 19 -2.14 8.50 13.27
N GLN A 20 -0.95 9.04 13.59
CA GLN A 20 -0.82 10.42 14.03
C GLN A 20 -1.23 11.42 12.94
N GLN A 21 -0.76 11.23 11.72
CA GLN A 21 -1.08 12.11 10.59
C GLN A 21 -2.57 12.12 10.32
N LEU A 22 -3.18 10.95 10.25
CA LEU A 22 -4.61 10.83 9.98
C LEU A 22 -5.44 11.39 11.13
N ALA A 23 -5.04 11.15 12.38
CA ALA A 23 -5.71 11.71 13.54
C ALA A 23 -5.71 13.25 13.51
N GLN A 24 -4.57 13.84 13.17
CA GLN A 24 -4.46 15.30 13.07
C GLN A 24 -5.35 15.87 11.96
N LEU A 25 -5.33 15.26 10.78
CA LEU A 25 -6.18 15.68 9.66
C LEU A 25 -7.67 15.54 10.00
N THR A 26 -8.03 14.47 10.68
CA THR A 26 -9.40 14.22 11.13
C THR A 26 -9.83 15.28 12.14
N TRP A 27 -8.95 15.61 13.09
CA TRP A 27 -9.20 16.64 14.08
C TRP A 27 -9.53 17.98 13.42
N PHE A 28 -8.72 18.41 12.46
CA PHE A 28 -8.94 19.67 11.77
C PHE A 28 -10.23 19.71 10.96
N ARG A 29 -10.75 18.56 10.53
CA ARG A 29 -12.00 18.46 9.77
C ARG A 29 -13.23 18.33 10.66
N THR A 30 -13.06 17.96 11.93
CA THR A 30 -14.15 17.72 12.85
C THR A 30 -14.64 19.03 13.43
N THR A 31 -15.91 19.40 13.20
CA THR A 31 -16.51 20.64 13.73
C THR A 31 -17.28 20.39 15.02
N LYS A 32 -17.97 19.26 15.12
CA LYS A 32 -18.76 18.90 16.31
C LYS A 32 -18.45 17.49 16.78
N ILE A 33 -18.82 16.50 15.97
CA ILE A 33 -18.65 15.07 16.28
C ILE A 33 -17.88 14.43 15.13
N CYS A 34 -16.84 13.67 15.46
CA CYS A 34 -16.12 12.88 14.49
C CYS A 34 -16.96 11.67 14.09
N ASN A 35 -16.97 11.33 12.80
CA ASN A 35 -17.59 10.12 12.27
C ASN A 35 -16.72 9.49 11.18
N GLU A 36 -17.12 8.32 10.71
CA GLU A 36 -16.34 7.59 9.69
C GLU A 36 -16.19 8.37 8.38
N ASN A 37 -17.19 9.16 7.99
CA ASN A 37 -17.10 9.94 6.76
C ASN A 37 -16.01 10.99 6.85
N ILE A 38 -15.86 11.66 8.00
CA ILE A 38 -14.78 12.64 8.22
C ILE A 38 -13.43 11.95 8.19
N ILE A 39 -13.31 10.77 8.80
CA ILE A 39 -12.09 9.98 8.80
C ILE A 39 -11.73 9.56 7.37
N ASN A 40 -12.71 9.11 6.59
CA ASN A 40 -12.49 8.71 5.20
C ASN A 40 -12.03 9.89 4.35
N GLU A 41 -12.62 11.08 4.52
CA GLU A 41 -12.19 12.29 3.82
C GLU A 41 -10.76 12.66 4.18
N ALA A 42 -10.42 12.58 5.46
CA ALA A 42 -9.06 12.85 5.93
C ALA A 42 -8.06 11.84 5.35
N HIS A 43 -8.44 10.56 5.29
CA HIS A 43 -7.62 9.51 4.70
C HIS A 43 -7.35 9.76 3.22
N GLU A 44 -8.40 10.08 2.44
CA GLU A 44 -8.23 10.43 1.02
C GLU A 44 -7.32 11.64 0.84
N ASN A 45 -7.46 12.63 1.72
CA ASN A 45 -6.60 13.81 1.68
C ASN A 45 -5.13 13.45 1.96
N LEU A 46 -4.88 12.57 2.92
CA LEU A 46 -3.54 12.08 3.21
C LEU A 46 -2.92 11.37 2.00
N VAL A 47 -3.70 10.49 1.37
CA VAL A 47 -3.24 9.76 0.18
C VAL A 47 -2.89 10.74 -0.94
N LEU A 48 -3.73 11.73 -1.19
CA LEU A 48 -3.51 12.73 -2.23
C LEU A 48 -2.29 13.61 -1.95
N GLN A 49 -2.07 13.98 -0.69
CA GLN A 49 -0.88 14.75 -0.30
C GLN A 49 0.42 14.01 -0.61
N LEU A 50 0.40 12.68 -0.52
CA LEU A 50 1.57 11.83 -0.75
C LEU A 50 1.67 11.31 -2.18
N SER A 51 0.69 11.63 -3.03
CA SER A 51 0.56 11.06 -4.38
C SER A 51 1.79 11.31 -5.25
N LEU A 52 2.34 12.53 -5.23
CA LEU A 52 3.52 12.85 -6.03
C LEU A 52 4.74 12.06 -5.56
N LEU A 53 4.92 11.93 -4.25
CA LEU A 53 6.00 11.13 -3.67
C LEU A 53 5.87 9.66 -4.09
N PHE A 54 4.67 9.12 -4.01
CA PHE A 54 4.39 7.73 -4.39
C PHE A 54 4.61 7.50 -5.88
N GLN A 55 4.19 8.44 -6.72
CA GLN A 55 4.42 8.36 -8.16
C GLN A 55 5.90 8.34 -8.49
N THR A 56 6.67 9.24 -7.88
CA THR A 56 8.12 9.30 -8.07
C THR A 56 8.78 7.99 -7.65
N ARG A 57 8.41 7.47 -6.49
CA ARG A 57 8.93 6.20 -5.97
C ARG A 57 8.64 5.05 -6.92
N THR A 58 7.44 5.01 -7.47
CA THR A 58 7.01 3.94 -8.39
C THR A 58 7.72 4.07 -9.74
N ASP A 59 7.89 5.28 -10.24
CA ASP A 59 8.58 5.53 -11.52
C ASP A 59 10.05 5.12 -11.49
N GLU A 60 10.67 5.04 -10.33
CA GLU A 60 12.05 4.57 -10.16
C GLU A 60 12.17 3.04 -10.26
N LEU A 61 11.06 2.32 -10.22
CA LEU A 61 11.05 0.87 -10.28
C LEU A 61 10.96 0.38 -11.72
N SER A 62 11.54 -0.80 -11.99
CA SER A 62 11.39 -1.43 -13.30
C SER A 62 9.96 -1.94 -13.52
N THR A 63 9.60 -2.18 -14.77
CA THR A 63 8.29 -2.72 -15.14
C THR A 63 8.00 -4.04 -14.42
N THR A 64 8.98 -4.93 -14.31
CA THR A 64 8.79 -6.22 -13.63
C THR A 64 8.59 -6.08 -12.14
N HIS A 65 9.25 -5.09 -11.50
CA HIS A 65 9.01 -4.77 -10.08
C HIS A 65 7.56 -4.30 -9.88
N VAL A 66 7.08 -3.43 -10.74
CA VAL A 66 5.70 -2.93 -10.68
C VAL A 66 4.71 -4.08 -10.90
N ASN A 67 5.01 -4.97 -11.85
CA ASN A 67 4.16 -6.13 -12.13
C ASN A 67 4.08 -7.08 -10.92
N PHE A 68 5.20 -7.26 -10.21
CA PHE A 68 5.22 -8.05 -8.97
C PHE A 68 4.32 -7.43 -7.90
N MET A 69 4.42 -6.10 -7.71
CA MET A 69 3.57 -5.40 -6.75
C MET A 69 2.09 -5.54 -7.11
N ARG A 70 1.75 -5.49 -8.39
CA ARG A 70 0.37 -5.71 -8.86
C ARG A 70 -0.10 -7.11 -8.47
N ALA A 71 0.73 -8.12 -8.66
CA ALA A 71 0.40 -9.50 -8.29
C ALA A 71 0.10 -9.62 -6.79
N ILE A 72 0.93 -9.01 -5.95
CA ILE A 72 0.73 -9.03 -4.51
C ILE A 72 -0.57 -8.33 -4.12
N ILE A 73 -0.85 -7.17 -4.70
CA ILE A 73 -2.08 -6.41 -4.41
C ILE A 73 -3.31 -7.19 -4.85
N ASN A 74 -3.22 -7.92 -5.94
CA ASN A 74 -4.32 -8.76 -6.43
C ASN A 74 -4.50 -10.06 -5.62
N GLY A 75 -3.68 -10.26 -4.60
CA GLY A 75 -3.84 -11.39 -3.69
C GLY A 75 -3.11 -12.67 -4.11
N GLU A 76 -2.16 -12.59 -5.04
CA GLU A 76 -1.37 -13.75 -5.43
C GLU A 76 -0.50 -14.24 -4.28
N LYS A 77 -0.71 -15.50 -3.87
CA LYS A 77 0.05 -16.11 -2.78
C LYS A 77 1.36 -16.73 -3.26
N HIS A 78 1.42 -17.10 -4.53
CA HIS A 78 2.57 -17.80 -5.13
C HIS A 78 3.04 -17.05 -6.38
N PRO A 79 3.70 -15.88 -6.21
CA PRO A 79 4.14 -15.08 -7.37
C PRO A 79 5.17 -15.78 -8.25
N SER A 80 5.87 -16.80 -7.72
CA SER A 80 6.83 -17.59 -8.50
C SER A 80 6.20 -18.72 -9.29
N SER A 81 4.88 -18.92 -9.20
CA SER A 81 4.19 -19.93 -9.98
C SER A 81 4.19 -19.57 -11.46
N LYS A 82 4.14 -20.59 -12.31
CA LYS A 82 4.07 -20.38 -13.75
C LYS A 82 2.88 -19.51 -14.13
N TYR A 83 1.73 -19.73 -13.52
CA TYR A 83 0.52 -18.94 -13.75
C TYR A 83 0.75 -17.46 -13.44
N SER A 84 1.30 -17.15 -12.28
CA SER A 84 1.55 -15.76 -11.88
C SER A 84 2.59 -15.08 -12.76
N ILE A 85 3.66 -15.78 -13.09
CA ILE A 85 4.72 -15.25 -13.96
C ILE A 85 4.17 -14.89 -15.33
N GLU A 86 3.37 -15.75 -15.91
CA GLU A 86 2.76 -15.49 -17.23
C GLU A 86 1.68 -14.40 -17.16
N THR A 87 0.80 -14.49 -16.15
CA THR A 87 -0.31 -13.55 -15.99
C THR A 87 0.18 -12.12 -15.79
N TYR A 88 1.22 -11.93 -14.96
CA TYR A 88 1.73 -10.60 -14.60
C TYR A 88 3.01 -10.23 -15.35
N GLN A 89 3.45 -11.06 -16.29
CA GLN A 89 4.61 -10.77 -17.13
C GLN A 89 5.87 -10.44 -16.32
N MET A 90 6.26 -11.37 -15.47
CA MET A 90 7.40 -11.17 -14.58
C MET A 90 8.70 -11.82 -15.06
N GLY A 91 8.70 -12.40 -16.26
CA GLY A 91 9.88 -13.03 -16.84
C GLY A 91 10.03 -14.50 -16.44
N THR A 92 11.04 -14.81 -15.62
CA THR A 92 11.34 -16.17 -15.16
C THR A 92 11.19 -16.26 -13.65
N SER A 93 11.16 -17.50 -13.11
CA SER A 93 11.15 -17.71 -11.67
C SER A 93 12.41 -17.14 -11.00
N ALA A 94 13.56 -17.23 -11.66
CA ALA A 94 14.80 -16.61 -11.15
C ALA A 94 14.68 -15.09 -11.08
N ASN A 95 14.01 -14.48 -12.07
CA ASN A 95 13.76 -13.03 -12.07
C ASN A 95 12.83 -12.63 -10.92
N VAL A 96 11.80 -13.41 -10.64
CA VAL A 96 10.88 -13.16 -9.51
C VAL A 96 11.64 -13.18 -8.18
N ILE A 97 12.57 -14.09 -8.00
CA ILE A 97 13.42 -14.15 -6.80
C ILE A 97 14.23 -12.85 -6.65
N ARG A 98 14.80 -12.36 -7.75
CA ARG A 98 15.57 -11.11 -7.77
C ARG A 98 14.69 -9.90 -7.46
N ILE A 99 13.49 -9.84 -8.04
CA ILE A 99 12.52 -8.77 -7.79
C ILE A 99 12.15 -8.74 -6.31
N LYS A 100 11.82 -9.90 -5.75
CA LYS A 100 11.46 -10.03 -4.33
C LYS A 100 12.57 -9.48 -3.43
N LYS A 101 13.81 -9.91 -3.68
CA LYS A 101 14.97 -9.45 -2.89
C LYS A 101 15.17 -7.94 -3.02
N ALA A 102 15.01 -7.39 -4.22
CA ALA A 102 15.17 -5.96 -4.45
C ALA A 102 14.11 -5.14 -3.73
N LEU A 103 12.85 -5.58 -3.77
CA LEU A 103 11.76 -4.88 -3.09
C LEU A 103 11.87 -4.95 -1.57
N ILE A 104 12.37 -6.07 -1.03
CA ILE A 104 12.65 -6.21 0.40
C ILE A 104 13.79 -5.28 0.81
N LYS A 105 14.86 -5.25 0.02
CA LYS A 105 16.01 -4.37 0.28
C LYS A 105 15.61 -2.90 0.26
N LYS A 106 14.71 -2.52 -0.62
CA LYS A 106 14.17 -1.14 -0.71
C LYS A 106 13.14 -0.83 0.37
N GLU A 107 12.84 -1.78 1.24
CA GLU A 107 11.86 -1.64 2.32
C GLU A 107 10.46 -1.31 1.81
N ILE A 108 10.11 -1.83 0.64
CA ILE A 108 8.76 -1.68 0.08
C ILE A 108 7.85 -2.80 0.56
N ILE A 109 8.36 -4.04 0.56
CA ILE A 109 7.63 -5.22 1.04
C ILE A 109 8.44 -5.98 2.08
N ASP A 110 7.75 -6.86 2.80
CA ASP A 110 8.37 -7.85 3.65
C ASP A 110 7.55 -9.14 3.59
N VAL A 111 8.08 -10.21 4.16
CA VAL A 111 7.38 -11.49 4.24
C VAL A 111 7.14 -11.82 5.70
N GLN A 112 5.89 -11.98 6.08
CA GLN A 112 5.48 -12.36 7.43
C GLN A 112 4.51 -13.55 7.35
N ASN A 113 4.81 -14.62 8.08
CA ASN A 113 3.98 -15.82 8.10
C ASN A 113 3.68 -16.34 6.67
N SER A 114 4.70 -16.37 5.81
CA SER A 114 4.61 -16.79 4.41
C SER A 114 3.73 -15.89 3.55
N ALA A 115 3.33 -14.74 4.04
CA ALA A 115 2.55 -13.75 3.29
C ALA A 115 3.38 -12.51 2.99
N TYR A 116 3.15 -11.94 1.80
CA TYR A 116 3.78 -10.68 1.40
C TYR A 116 2.98 -9.52 1.96
N ILE A 117 3.67 -8.58 2.58
CA ILE A 117 3.06 -7.36 3.11
C ILE A 117 3.78 -6.14 2.56
N PHE A 118 3.03 -5.05 2.37
CA PHE A 118 3.63 -3.73 2.10
C PHE A 118 3.94 -3.06 3.43
N LEU A 119 5.15 -2.53 3.55
CA LEU A 119 5.57 -1.86 4.78
C LEU A 119 4.89 -0.50 4.96
N ASP A 120 4.47 0.13 3.86
CA ASP A 120 3.77 1.40 3.87
C ASP A 120 2.30 1.17 3.46
N PRO A 121 1.36 1.20 4.41
CA PRO A 121 -0.05 0.91 4.11
C PRO A 121 -0.72 2.00 3.27
N VAL A 122 -0.25 3.23 3.32
CA VAL A 122 -0.80 4.32 2.51
C VAL A 122 -0.31 4.19 1.07
N TYR A 123 0.94 3.80 0.86
CA TYR A 123 1.47 3.48 -0.47
C TYR A 123 0.71 2.32 -1.10
N LYS A 124 0.47 1.25 -0.33
CA LYS A 124 -0.34 0.10 -0.77
C LYS A 124 -1.73 0.54 -1.23
N TYR A 125 -2.40 1.36 -0.43
CA TYR A 125 -3.73 1.91 -0.76
C TYR A 125 -3.67 2.72 -2.05
N TRP A 126 -2.67 3.60 -2.18
CA TRP A 126 -2.50 4.40 -3.39
C TRP A 126 -2.28 3.54 -4.63
N LEU A 127 -1.44 2.50 -4.53
CA LEU A 127 -1.23 1.57 -5.65
C LEU A 127 -2.55 0.89 -6.05
N GLU A 128 -3.30 0.41 -5.08
CA GLU A 128 -4.54 -0.34 -5.33
C GLU A 128 -5.63 0.53 -5.93
N PHE A 129 -5.84 1.72 -5.40
CA PHE A 129 -7.00 2.54 -5.75
C PHE A 129 -6.72 3.69 -6.70
N TYR A 130 -5.46 4.03 -6.96
CA TYR A 130 -5.10 5.12 -7.87
C TYR A 130 -4.17 4.69 -9.00
N TYR A 131 -3.20 3.83 -8.74
CA TYR A 131 -2.19 3.46 -9.73
C TYR A 131 -2.63 2.29 -10.60
N PHE A 132 -3.18 1.23 -10.02
CA PHE A 132 -3.57 0.00 -10.72
C PHE A 132 -5.06 -0.06 -11.07
N ILE A 133 -5.71 1.06 -11.26
CA ILE A 133 -7.17 1.15 -11.46
C ILE A 133 -7.64 0.88 -12.89
N SER A 134 -6.85 0.40 -13.76
CA SER A 134 -7.34 0.12 -15.13
C SER A 134 -7.84 -1.28 -15.30
#